data_2f1e76377cfbd48383ea933cb42a8e4c
#
_entry.id   2f1e76377cfbd48383ea933cb42a8e4c
#
_cell.length_a   1.000
_cell.length_b   1.000
_cell.length_c   1.000
_cell.angle_alpha   90.00
_cell.angle_beta   90.00
_cell.angle_gamma   90.00
#
_symmetry.space_group_name_H-M   'P 1'
#
loop_
_entity.id
_entity.type
_entity.pdbx_description
1 polymer ?
#
loop_
_entity_poly.entity_id
_entity_poly.type
_entity_poly.pdbx_seq_one_letter_code
_entity_poly.pdbx_strand_id
1 'polypeptide(L)'
;MKVFVTGVAGQLGHDIMNDLAARGYEGIGTDIASEYNGISDGTAVTRMPYVSLDITDRTAVEQVIGALKPDVVIHCAAWTAVDLAEDDDKKAKVHAINADGTQNIADACKKIDAKMVYISTDYVFDGQGTTPWQPDCKDYAPLNVYGQTKLDGELAVANTLEKYFIVRIAWVFGVNGKNFIKTMLNAGKTHDKLTVVSDQIGTPTYTRFCPAGAAAPLAALWYPAYWEDIEETPAHILLDRKSTRLNSSH
;
A
#
# COMPACT_ATOMS: atom_id res chain seq x y z
N MET A 1 -16.90 11.92 -5.92
CA MET A 1 -16.28 10.60 -5.96
C MET A 1 -16.05 10.14 -4.53
N LYS A 2 -16.46 8.94 -4.23
CA LYS A 2 -16.34 8.31 -2.92
C LYS A 2 -15.14 7.35 -2.92
N VAL A 3 -14.20 7.55 -2.01
CA VAL A 3 -12.97 6.77 -1.92
C VAL A 3 -12.92 6.05 -0.57
N PHE A 4 -12.74 4.73 -0.60
CA PHE A 4 -12.56 3.90 0.58
C PHE A 4 -11.08 3.59 0.76
N VAL A 5 -10.51 3.93 1.91
CA VAL A 5 -9.08 3.78 2.18
C VAL A 5 -8.87 2.82 3.35
N THR A 6 -8.13 1.75 3.15
CA THR A 6 -7.77 0.81 4.21
C THR A 6 -6.43 1.16 4.83
N GLY A 7 -6.21 0.80 6.09
CA GLY A 7 -4.95 1.05 6.78
C GLY A 7 -4.71 2.53 7.13
N VAL A 8 -5.79 3.26 7.47
CA VAL A 8 -5.71 4.72 7.69
C VAL A 8 -5.01 5.11 8.99
N ALA A 9 -4.81 4.19 9.93
CA ALA A 9 -3.97 4.42 11.11
C ALA A 9 -2.46 4.37 10.78
N GLY A 10 -2.09 3.85 9.61
CA GLY A 10 -0.71 3.83 9.10
C GLY A 10 -0.27 5.14 8.47
N GLN A 11 1.05 5.26 8.17
CA GLN A 11 1.64 6.47 7.59
C GLN A 11 0.95 6.91 6.30
N LEU A 12 0.87 6.00 5.32
CA LEU A 12 0.39 6.32 3.98
C LEU A 12 -1.13 6.55 3.97
N GLY A 13 -1.90 5.67 4.61
CA GLY A 13 -3.36 5.81 4.67
C GLY A 13 -3.80 7.13 5.31
N HIS A 14 -3.12 7.57 6.37
CA HIS A 14 -3.33 8.88 7.00
C HIS A 14 -3.12 10.03 6.01
N ASP A 15 -1.98 10.04 5.30
CA ASP A 15 -1.66 11.11 4.37
C ASP A 15 -2.59 11.10 3.14
N ILE A 16 -3.03 9.92 2.68
CA ILE A 16 -4.04 9.79 1.62
C ILE A 16 -5.37 10.41 2.04
N MET A 17 -5.86 10.12 3.26
CA MET A 17 -7.12 10.71 3.75
C MET A 17 -7.04 12.24 3.79
N ASN A 18 -5.90 12.79 4.18
CA ASN A 18 -5.68 14.23 4.19
C ASN A 18 -5.64 14.84 2.77
N ASP A 19 -5.03 14.16 1.81
CA ASP A 19 -4.98 14.60 0.42
C ASP A 19 -6.38 14.54 -0.24
N LEU A 20 -7.16 13.48 0.03
CA LEU A 20 -8.55 13.38 -0.41
C LEU A 20 -9.39 14.56 0.07
N ALA A 21 -9.26 14.92 1.36
CA ALA A 21 -9.95 16.08 1.92
C ALA A 21 -9.51 17.39 1.28
N ALA A 22 -8.21 17.58 1.08
CA ALA A 22 -7.66 18.78 0.44
C ALA A 22 -8.17 18.96 -1.00
N ARG A 23 -8.47 17.86 -1.68
CA ARG A 23 -9.03 17.84 -3.05
C ARG A 23 -10.56 17.86 -3.10
N GLY A 24 -11.25 17.86 -1.96
CA GLY A 24 -12.71 17.88 -1.90
C GLY A 24 -13.39 16.54 -2.20
N TYR A 25 -12.68 15.41 -1.97
CA TYR A 25 -13.27 14.09 -2.14
C TYR A 25 -13.87 13.54 -0.87
N GLU A 26 -14.87 12.67 -1.04
CA GLU A 26 -15.50 11.92 0.05
C GLU A 26 -14.60 10.72 0.39
N GLY A 27 -13.73 10.87 1.39
CA GLY A 27 -12.92 9.79 1.93
C GLY A 27 -13.63 9.06 3.06
N ILE A 28 -13.57 7.73 3.05
CA ILE A 28 -14.01 6.87 4.15
C ILE A 28 -12.81 6.01 4.54
N GLY A 29 -12.35 6.14 5.79
CA GLY A 29 -11.23 5.40 6.31
C GLY A 29 -11.61 4.11 7.00
N THR A 30 -10.75 3.10 6.94
CA THR A 30 -10.89 1.86 7.72
C THR A 30 -9.57 1.35 8.25
N ASP A 31 -9.63 0.75 9.41
CA ASP A 31 -8.56 -0.03 10.03
C ASP A 31 -9.19 -1.08 10.96
N ILE A 32 -8.37 -1.97 11.57
CA ILE A 32 -8.84 -3.07 12.42
C ILE A 32 -9.38 -2.59 13.78
N ALA A 33 -8.92 -1.44 14.28
CA ALA A 33 -9.37 -0.90 15.55
C ALA A 33 -10.85 -0.49 15.50
N SER A 34 -11.55 -0.61 16.64
CA SER A 34 -12.97 -0.23 16.75
C SER A 34 -13.23 1.26 16.49
N GLU A 35 -12.22 2.10 16.75
CA GLU A 35 -12.21 3.53 16.49
C GLU A 35 -10.85 3.90 15.89
N TYR A 36 -10.78 5.03 15.18
CA TYR A 36 -9.52 5.53 14.65
C TYR A 36 -8.51 5.77 15.80
N ASN A 37 -7.42 5.05 15.77
CA ASN A 37 -6.37 5.06 16.78
C ASN A 37 -4.99 5.53 16.25
N GLY A 38 -4.98 6.13 15.07
CA GLY A 38 -3.78 6.75 14.49
C GLY A 38 -3.45 8.09 15.15
N ILE A 39 -2.75 8.94 14.43
CA ILE A 39 -2.36 10.26 14.95
C ILE A 39 -3.56 11.20 15.02
N SER A 40 -3.84 11.69 16.23
CA SER A 40 -4.88 12.68 16.48
C SER A 40 -4.26 14.09 16.43
N ASP A 41 -4.04 14.60 15.23
CA ASP A 41 -3.44 15.92 14.97
C ASP A 41 -4.45 16.96 14.47
N GLY A 42 -5.75 16.63 14.53
CA GLY A 42 -6.83 17.49 14.03
C GLY A 42 -6.95 17.55 12.51
N THR A 43 -6.21 16.71 11.78
CA THR A 43 -6.28 16.61 10.32
C THR A 43 -7.55 15.91 9.83
N ALA A 44 -7.72 15.81 8.54
CA ALA A 44 -8.94 15.29 7.91
C ALA A 44 -9.26 13.84 8.29
N VAL A 45 -8.23 12.99 8.45
CA VAL A 45 -8.43 11.58 8.82
C VAL A 45 -9.19 11.41 10.13
N THR A 46 -9.04 12.33 11.08
CA THR A 46 -9.73 12.31 12.37
C THR A 46 -11.17 12.83 12.32
N ARG A 47 -11.57 13.42 11.18
CA ARG A 47 -12.89 14.04 10.97
C ARG A 47 -13.70 13.38 9.87
N MET A 48 -13.07 12.56 9.02
CA MET A 48 -13.74 11.80 7.97
C MET A 48 -14.41 10.55 8.55
N PRO A 49 -15.44 10.02 7.89
CA PRO A 49 -16.06 8.77 8.32
C PRO A 49 -15.05 7.65 8.46
N TYR A 50 -15.16 6.88 9.53
CA TYR A 50 -14.33 5.73 9.84
C TYR A 50 -15.21 4.49 10.07
N VAL A 51 -14.77 3.35 9.54
CA VAL A 51 -15.42 2.06 9.72
C VAL A 51 -14.38 1.07 10.21
N SER A 52 -14.64 0.40 11.35
CA SER A 52 -13.81 -0.71 11.81
C SER A 52 -14.00 -1.90 10.87
N LEU A 53 -12.90 -2.46 10.34
CA LEU A 53 -12.93 -3.60 9.43
C LEU A 53 -11.66 -4.43 9.53
N ASP A 54 -11.81 -5.72 9.82
CA ASP A 54 -10.77 -6.70 9.59
C ASP A 54 -10.87 -7.18 8.14
N ILE A 55 -9.85 -6.88 7.34
CA ILE A 55 -9.80 -7.26 5.92
C ILE A 55 -9.72 -8.78 5.72
N THR A 56 -9.36 -9.54 6.75
CA THR A 56 -9.33 -11.01 6.69
C THR A 56 -10.72 -11.64 6.84
N ASP A 57 -11.69 -10.88 7.36
CA ASP A 57 -13.10 -11.29 7.40
C ASP A 57 -13.79 -10.96 6.06
N ARG A 58 -13.86 -11.97 5.19
CA ARG A 58 -14.47 -11.86 3.86
C ARG A 58 -15.91 -11.35 3.93
N THR A 59 -16.69 -11.85 4.88
CA THR A 59 -18.11 -11.47 5.00
C THR A 59 -18.26 -10.00 5.38
N ALA A 60 -17.48 -9.55 6.37
CA ALA A 60 -17.47 -8.14 6.78
C ALA A 60 -17.01 -7.22 5.63
N VAL A 61 -15.96 -7.60 4.88
CA VAL A 61 -15.47 -6.84 3.72
C VAL A 61 -16.58 -6.69 2.67
N GLU A 62 -17.25 -7.79 2.29
CA GLU A 62 -18.33 -7.77 1.31
C GLU A 62 -19.51 -6.90 1.76
N GLN A 63 -19.89 -6.98 3.03
CA GLN A 63 -20.97 -6.17 3.59
C GLN A 63 -20.63 -4.68 3.60
N VAL A 64 -19.45 -4.31 4.10
CA VAL A 64 -19.03 -2.91 4.22
C VAL A 64 -18.87 -2.27 2.83
N ILE A 65 -18.11 -2.88 1.93
CA ILE A 65 -17.87 -2.34 0.59
C ILE A 65 -19.17 -2.33 -0.22
N GLY A 66 -19.99 -3.39 -0.11
CA GLY A 66 -21.29 -3.48 -0.79
C GLY A 66 -22.31 -2.45 -0.31
N ALA A 67 -22.30 -2.07 0.97
CA ALA A 67 -23.16 -1.03 1.53
C ALA A 67 -22.67 0.39 1.17
N LEU A 68 -21.36 0.63 1.26
CA LEU A 68 -20.75 1.93 0.98
C LEU A 68 -20.69 2.26 -0.51
N LYS A 69 -20.53 1.26 -1.37
CA LYS A 69 -20.38 1.40 -2.83
C LYS A 69 -19.39 2.50 -3.22
N PRO A 70 -18.12 2.42 -2.80
CA PRO A 70 -17.12 3.39 -3.21
C PRO A 70 -16.84 3.30 -4.71
N ASP A 71 -16.48 4.44 -5.33
CA ASP A 71 -16.00 4.48 -6.72
C ASP A 71 -14.59 3.89 -6.83
N VAL A 72 -13.79 4.09 -5.77
CA VAL A 72 -12.38 3.67 -5.70
C VAL A 72 -12.06 3.12 -4.31
N VAL A 73 -11.29 2.04 -4.26
CA VAL A 73 -10.67 1.52 -3.04
C VAL A 73 -9.16 1.72 -3.12
N ILE A 74 -8.56 2.41 -2.14
CA ILE A 74 -7.12 2.51 -1.98
C ILE A 74 -6.71 1.58 -0.84
N HIS A 75 -6.02 0.50 -1.17
CA HIS A 75 -5.69 -0.56 -0.23
C HIS A 75 -4.27 -0.41 0.30
N CYS A 76 -4.16 0.20 1.50
CA CYS A 76 -2.90 0.42 2.20
C CYS A 76 -2.70 -0.53 3.40
N ALA A 77 -3.75 -1.22 3.85
CA ALA A 77 -3.64 -2.18 4.95
C ALA A 77 -2.73 -3.34 4.56
N ALA A 78 -1.72 -3.59 5.38
CA ALA A 78 -0.78 -4.69 5.17
C ALA A 78 0.00 -4.99 6.47
N TRP A 79 0.47 -6.20 6.61
CA TRP A 79 1.56 -6.53 7.52
C TRP A 79 2.88 -6.06 6.89
N THR A 80 3.57 -5.13 7.55
CA THR A 80 4.79 -4.49 7.01
C THR A 80 6.04 -4.73 7.87
N ALA A 81 5.93 -5.49 8.95
CA ALA A 81 7.07 -5.88 9.79
C ALA A 81 7.81 -7.05 9.14
N VAL A 82 8.75 -6.74 8.23
CA VAL A 82 9.44 -7.70 7.35
C VAL A 82 10.11 -8.80 8.16
N ASP A 83 10.94 -8.43 9.15
CA ASP A 83 11.69 -9.40 9.96
C ASP A 83 10.76 -10.33 10.76
N LEU A 84 9.69 -9.77 11.36
CA LEU A 84 8.71 -10.56 12.11
C LEU A 84 7.86 -11.47 11.22
N ALA A 85 7.81 -11.21 9.92
CA ALA A 85 7.09 -12.07 8.98
C ALA A 85 7.79 -13.43 8.80
N GLU A 86 9.09 -13.52 9.12
CA GLU A 86 9.85 -14.77 9.04
C GLU A 86 9.60 -15.73 10.23
N ASP A 87 9.02 -15.23 11.33
CA ASP A 87 8.66 -16.07 12.45
C ASP A 87 7.59 -17.10 12.04
N ASP A 88 7.83 -18.37 12.30
CA ASP A 88 6.95 -19.48 11.86
C ASP A 88 5.51 -19.34 12.36
N ASP A 89 5.32 -18.79 13.56
CA ASP A 89 4.00 -18.54 14.14
C ASP A 89 3.29 -17.31 13.53
N LYS A 90 3.97 -16.52 12.72
CA LYS A 90 3.43 -15.31 12.06
C LYS A 90 3.11 -15.52 10.59
N LYS A 91 3.79 -16.43 9.89
CA LYS A 91 3.66 -16.63 8.43
C LYS A 91 2.22 -16.76 7.96
N ALA A 92 1.42 -17.58 8.64
CA ALA A 92 0.01 -17.74 8.30
C ALA A 92 -0.79 -16.45 8.46
N LYS A 93 -0.51 -15.65 9.51
CA LYS A 93 -1.17 -14.37 9.73
C LYS A 93 -0.74 -13.32 8.70
N VAL A 94 0.53 -13.29 8.33
CA VAL A 94 1.06 -12.39 7.30
C VAL A 94 0.39 -12.69 5.96
N HIS A 95 0.28 -13.97 5.58
CA HIS A 95 -0.41 -14.40 4.37
C HIS A 95 -1.90 -14.00 4.41
N ALA A 96 -2.59 -14.28 5.51
CA ALA A 96 -4.01 -13.93 5.67
C ALA A 96 -4.26 -12.43 5.48
N ILE A 97 -3.34 -11.56 5.96
CA ILE A 97 -3.49 -10.12 5.83
C ILE A 97 -3.10 -9.65 4.41
N ASN A 98 -1.91 -10.03 3.92
CA ASN A 98 -1.35 -9.45 2.71
C ASN A 98 -1.91 -10.08 1.43
N ALA A 99 -2.24 -11.37 1.44
CA ALA A 99 -2.77 -12.09 0.30
C ALA A 99 -4.29 -12.27 0.38
N ASP A 100 -4.79 -12.99 1.39
CA ASP A 100 -6.22 -13.33 1.49
C ASP A 100 -7.08 -12.07 1.73
N GLY A 101 -6.62 -11.16 2.59
CA GLY A 101 -7.29 -9.87 2.84
C GLY A 101 -7.34 -9.00 1.58
N THR A 102 -6.26 -8.99 0.79
CA THR A 102 -6.23 -8.31 -0.51
C THR A 102 -7.20 -8.96 -1.50
N GLN A 103 -7.28 -10.29 -1.55
CA GLN A 103 -8.25 -11.01 -2.37
C GLN A 103 -9.68 -10.66 -1.97
N ASN A 104 -9.99 -10.59 -0.66
CA ASN A 104 -11.32 -10.22 -0.18
C ASN A 104 -11.74 -8.82 -0.66
N ILE A 105 -10.81 -7.85 -0.59
CA ILE A 105 -11.04 -6.48 -1.09
C ILE A 105 -11.25 -6.49 -2.61
N ALA A 106 -10.41 -7.20 -3.37
CA ALA A 106 -10.53 -7.29 -4.82
C ALA A 106 -11.88 -7.92 -5.25
N ASP A 107 -12.28 -9.02 -4.60
CA ASP A 107 -13.58 -9.68 -4.85
C ASP A 107 -14.75 -8.72 -4.59
N ALA A 108 -14.69 -7.95 -3.49
CA ALA A 108 -15.73 -6.97 -3.18
C ALA A 108 -15.77 -5.82 -4.20
N CYS A 109 -14.60 -5.31 -4.62
CA CYS A 109 -14.50 -4.30 -5.69
C CYS A 109 -15.11 -4.80 -6.99
N LYS A 110 -14.82 -6.04 -7.40
CA LYS A 110 -15.39 -6.66 -8.62
C LYS A 110 -16.92 -6.68 -8.58
N LYS A 111 -17.51 -7.02 -7.43
CA LYS A 111 -18.97 -7.11 -7.27
C LYS A 111 -19.70 -5.79 -7.50
N ILE A 112 -19.04 -4.66 -7.24
CA ILE A 112 -19.64 -3.32 -7.35
C ILE A 112 -19.04 -2.48 -8.50
N ASP A 113 -18.17 -3.07 -9.33
CA ASP A 113 -17.40 -2.41 -10.40
C ASP A 113 -16.54 -1.23 -9.90
N ALA A 114 -16.03 -1.31 -8.66
CA ALA A 114 -15.12 -0.31 -8.11
C ALA A 114 -13.70 -0.50 -8.65
N LYS A 115 -12.99 0.61 -8.81
CA LYS A 115 -11.57 0.62 -9.13
C LYS A 115 -10.74 0.34 -7.88
N MET A 116 -9.54 -0.24 -8.04
CA MET A 116 -8.66 -0.53 -6.92
C MET A 116 -7.25 0.02 -7.15
N VAL A 117 -6.70 0.69 -6.13
CA VAL A 117 -5.28 1.01 -6.04
C VAL A 117 -4.68 0.15 -4.94
N TYR A 118 -3.77 -0.75 -5.30
CA TYR A 118 -3.08 -1.64 -4.37
C TYR A 118 -1.66 -1.13 -4.12
N ILE A 119 -1.33 -0.92 -2.86
CA ILE A 119 0.02 -0.52 -2.46
C ILE A 119 0.87 -1.78 -2.26
N SER A 120 1.87 -1.94 -3.10
CA SER A 120 2.83 -3.04 -3.09
C SER A 120 4.24 -2.55 -2.75
N THR A 121 5.25 -3.35 -3.01
CA THR A 121 6.64 -3.16 -2.62
C THR A 121 7.59 -3.63 -3.73
N ASP A 122 8.82 -3.14 -3.70
CA ASP A 122 9.93 -3.65 -4.48
C ASP A 122 10.44 -5.03 -4.01
N TYR A 123 10.07 -5.49 -2.80
CA TYR A 123 10.38 -6.83 -2.27
C TYR A 123 9.79 -8.00 -3.09
N VAL A 124 8.97 -7.71 -4.09
CA VAL A 124 8.50 -8.72 -5.06
C VAL A 124 9.62 -9.18 -6.01
N PHE A 125 10.75 -8.49 -6.02
CA PHE A 125 11.96 -8.81 -6.79
C PHE A 125 13.10 -9.29 -5.90
N ASP A 126 14.13 -9.90 -6.48
CA ASP A 126 15.32 -10.39 -5.77
C ASP A 126 16.35 -9.30 -5.44
N GLY A 127 16.13 -8.08 -5.90
CA GLY A 127 17.05 -6.96 -5.67
C GLY A 127 18.39 -7.07 -6.41
N GLN A 128 18.55 -8.02 -7.31
CA GLN A 128 19.79 -8.22 -8.07
C GLN A 128 19.83 -7.32 -9.31
N GLY A 129 21.05 -7.10 -9.82
CA GLY A 129 21.24 -6.32 -11.03
C GLY A 129 21.73 -4.90 -10.81
N THR A 130 21.90 -4.14 -11.88
CA THR A 130 22.47 -2.77 -11.86
C THR A 130 21.55 -1.73 -12.46
N THR A 131 20.45 -2.17 -13.06
CA THR A 131 19.46 -1.33 -13.71
C THR A 131 18.16 -1.30 -12.92
N PRO A 132 17.44 -0.19 -12.91
CA PRO A 132 16.12 -0.10 -12.31
C PRO A 132 15.12 -1.09 -12.93
N TRP A 133 14.29 -1.71 -12.08
CA TRP A 133 13.18 -2.52 -12.53
C TRP A 133 12.18 -1.66 -13.33
N GLN A 134 11.65 -2.22 -14.40
CA GLN A 134 10.62 -1.56 -15.18
C GLN A 134 9.22 -1.83 -14.56
N PRO A 135 8.25 -0.92 -14.75
CA PRO A 135 6.90 -1.09 -14.21
C PRO A 135 6.20 -2.39 -14.63
N ASP A 136 6.45 -2.84 -15.84
CA ASP A 136 5.88 -4.04 -16.45
C ASP A 136 6.71 -5.32 -16.25
N CYS A 137 7.84 -5.22 -15.52
CA CYS A 137 8.68 -6.38 -15.22
C CYS A 137 7.90 -7.40 -14.37
N LYS A 138 7.97 -8.65 -14.83
CA LYS A 138 7.35 -9.82 -14.19
C LYS A 138 8.36 -10.85 -13.71
N ASP A 139 9.64 -10.50 -13.69
CA ASP A 139 10.71 -11.37 -13.19
C ASP A 139 10.68 -11.38 -11.65
N TYR A 140 9.55 -11.83 -11.12
CA TYR A 140 9.32 -11.89 -9.68
C TYR A 140 10.20 -12.96 -9.05
N ALA A 141 10.87 -12.58 -7.96
CA ALA A 141 11.71 -13.49 -7.18
C ALA A 141 11.82 -12.99 -5.72
N PRO A 142 10.72 -12.94 -4.98
CA PRO A 142 10.73 -12.46 -3.59
C PRO A 142 11.61 -13.33 -2.70
N LEU A 143 12.43 -12.72 -1.87
CA LEU A 143 13.42 -13.41 -1.03
C LEU A 143 12.92 -13.68 0.39
N ASN A 144 11.76 -13.17 0.77
CA ASN A 144 11.22 -13.29 2.12
C ASN A 144 9.70 -13.43 2.11
N VAL A 145 9.13 -13.82 3.25
CA VAL A 145 7.67 -14.04 3.42
C VAL A 145 6.88 -12.78 3.14
N TYR A 146 7.38 -11.61 3.58
CA TYR A 146 6.71 -10.34 3.29
C TYR A 146 6.60 -10.10 1.78
N GLY A 147 7.71 -10.18 1.05
CA GLY A 147 7.72 -9.99 -0.41
C GLY A 147 6.83 -10.99 -1.13
N GLN A 148 6.89 -12.28 -0.75
CA GLN A 148 6.02 -13.31 -1.32
C GLN A 148 4.55 -13.01 -1.11
N THR A 149 4.14 -12.68 0.12
CA THR A 149 2.72 -12.41 0.41
C THR A 149 2.21 -11.12 -0.23
N LYS A 150 3.10 -10.13 -0.44
CA LYS A 150 2.76 -8.92 -1.21
C LYS A 150 2.60 -9.22 -2.69
N LEU A 151 3.44 -10.09 -3.25
CA LEU A 151 3.30 -10.59 -4.62
C LEU A 151 1.99 -11.37 -4.80
N ASP A 152 1.65 -12.25 -3.87
CA ASP A 152 0.38 -13.00 -3.89
C ASP A 152 -0.81 -12.03 -3.91
N GLY A 153 -0.72 -10.91 -3.17
CA GLY A 153 -1.69 -9.81 -3.24
C GLY A 153 -1.74 -9.11 -4.60
N GLU A 154 -0.60 -8.84 -5.26
CA GLU A 154 -0.58 -8.30 -6.62
C GLU A 154 -1.29 -9.22 -7.60
N LEU A 155 -0.99 -10.53 -7.52
CA LEU A 155 -1.61 -11.55 -8.37
C LEU A 155 -3.11 -11.68 -8.11
N ALA A 156 -3.53 -11.58 -6.83
CA ALA A 156 -4.95 -11.58 -6.46
C ALA A 156 -5.70 -10.40 -7.13
N VAL A 157 -5.14 -9.19 -7.08
CA VAL A 157 -5.72 -8.01 -7.73
C VAL A 157 -5.76 -8.18 -9.24
N ALA A 158 -4.63 -8.54 -9.86
CA ALA A 158 -4.49 -8.64 -11.31
C ALA A 158 -5.37 -9.74 -11.93
N ASN A 159 -5.58 -10.85 -11.22
CA ASN A 159 -6.42 -11.94 -11.69
C ASN A 159 -7.93 -11.69 -11.46
N THR A 160 -8.27 -10.73 -10.61
CA THR A 160 -9.66 -10.46 -10.21
C THR A 160 -10.27 -9.27 -10.92
N LEU A 161 -9.50 -8.19 -11.10
CA LEU A 161 -9.98 -6.89 -11.56
C LEU A 161 -9.42 -6.53 -12.93
N GLU A 162 -10.20 -5.75 -13.69
CA GLU A 162 -9.76 -5.12 -14.94
C GLU A 162 -9.30 -3.67 -14.69
N LYS A 163 -9.93 -2.99 -13.70
CA LYS A 163 -9.70 -1.58 -13.38
C LYS A 163 -8.89 -1.45 -12.08
N TYR A 164 -7.57 -1.55 -12.17
CA TYR A 164 -6.71 -1.44 -11.01
C TYR A 164 -5.37 -0.76 -11.31
N PHE A 165 -4.72 -0.30 -10.24
CA PHE A 165 -3.30 0.07 -10.22
C PHE A 165 -2.59 -0.69 -9.11
N ILE A 166 -1.37 -1.16 -9.41
CA ILE A 166 -0.44 -1.69 -8.43
C ILE A 166 0.70 -0.67 -8.30
N VAL A 167 0.87 -0.11 -7.10
CA VAL A 167 1.88 0.91 -6.81
C VAL A 167 2.94 0.30 -5.91
N ARG A 168 4.11 -0.01 -6.46
CA ARG A 168 5.25 -0.52 -5.71
C ARG A 168 6.05 0.64 -5.15
N ILE A 169 6.19 0.67 -3.83
CA ILE A 169 6.90 1.71 -3.09
C ILE A 169 7.99 1.09 -2.23
N ALA A 170 9.04 1.86 -1.95
CA ALA A 170 10.15 1.44 -1.13
C ALA A 170 10.51 2.52 -0.10
N TRP A 171 11.11 2.13 1.02
CA TRP A 171 11.66 3.02 2.04
C TRP A 171 10.69 4.13 2.45
N VAL A 172 9.48 3.74 2.77
CA VAL A 172 8.38 4.66 3.07
C VAL A 172 8.68 5.46 4.34
N PHE A 173 8.61 6.77 4.24
CA PHE A 173 8.77 7.67 5.38
C PHE A 173 7.75 8.82 5.33
N GLY A 174 7.43 9.34 6.50
CA GLY A 174 6.50 10.45 6.64
C GLY A 174 6.48 11.02 8.05
N VAL A 175 5.65 12.03 8.25
CA VAL A 175 5.47 12.66 9.55
C VAL A 175 4.78 11.70 10.53
N ASN A 176 3.94 10.81 10.02
CA ASN A 176 3.15 9.89 10.82
C ASN A 176 3.82 8.52 10.95
N GLY A 177 3.47 7.75 12.00
CA GLY A 177 3.94 6.40 12.22
C GLY A 177 5.43 6.28 12.52
N LYS A 178 5.90 5.03 12.55
CA LYS A 178 7.33 4.67 12.71
C LYS A 178 7.98 4.56 11.33
N ASN A 179 9.21 5.05 11.19
CA ASN A 179 10.01 4.89 9.99
C ASN A 179 11.49 4.98 10.29
N PHE A 180 12.34 4.62 9.33
CA PHE A 180 13.78 4.57 9.47
C PHE A 180 14.36 5.92 9.95
N ILE A 181 13.92 7.04 9.37
CA ILE A 181 14.45 8.38 9.73
C ILE A 181 14.20 8.66 11.20
N LYS A 182 12.97 8.45 11.69
CA LYS A 182 12.63 8.64 13.11
C LYS A 182 13.41 7.69 14.02
N THR A 183 13.60 6.45 13.58
CA THR A 183 14.38 5.46 14.31
C THR A 183 15.82 5.91 14.46
N MET A 184 16.45 6.39 13.39
CA MET A 184 17.83 6.89 13.44
C MET A 184 17.95 8.15 14.31
N LEU A 185 17.02 9.10 14.19
CA LEU A 185 17.00 10.30 15.03
C LEU A 185 16.86 9.96 16.52
N ASN A 186 16.06 8.96 16.87
CA ASN A 186 15.91 8.53 18.26
C ASN A 186 17.12 7.72 18.75
N ALA A 187 17.66 6.82 17.96
CA ALA A 187 18.84 6.06 18.29
C ALA A 187 20.07 6.98 18.49
N GLY A 188 20.24 8.02 17.67
CA GLY A 188 21.31 9.01 17.83
C GLY A 188 21.25 9.85 19.11
N LYS A 189 20.12 9.84 19.84
CA LYS A 189 20.04 10.49 21.16
C LYS A 189 20.65 9.66 22.28
N THR A 190 20.80 8.35 22.09
CA THR A 190 21.16 7.39 23.13
C THR A 190 22.39 6.55 22.80
N HIS A 191 22.89 6.62 21.56
CA HIS A 191 24.06 5.85 21.12
C HIS A 191 25.08 6.76 20.44
N ASP A 192 26.31 6.65 20.85
CA ASP A 192 27.43 7.39 20.26
C ASP A 192 27.85 6.87 18.88
N LYS A 193 27.48 5.63 18.58
CA LYS A 193 27.80 4.96 17.30
C LYS A 193 26.60 4.10 16.85
N LEU A 194 26.27 4.21 15.59
CA LEU A 194 25.27 3.38 14.94
C LEU A 194 25.93 2.62 13.77
N THR A 195 25.55 1.36 13.61
CA THR A 195 25.90 0.57 12.42
C THR A 195 24.67 0.46 11.54
N VAL A 196 24.80 0.89 10.31
CA VAL A 196 23.72 0.90 9.33
C VAL A 196 24.17 0.20 8.06
N VAL A 197 23.28 -0.60 7.46
CA VAL A 197 23.50 -1.23 6.16
C VAL A 197 23.78 -0.14 5.12
N SER A 198 24.84 -0.29 4.32
CA SER A 198 25.29 0.73 3.36
C SER A 198 25.36 0.25 1.92
N ASP A 199 25.06 -1.02 1.66
CA ASP A 199 25.11 -1.66 0.33
C ASP A 199 23.74 -1.79 -0.35
N GLN A 200 22.69 -1.27 0.29
CA GLN A 200 21.37 -1.18 -0.30
C GLN A 200 21.21 0.12 -1.09
N ILE A 201 20.73 0.00 -2.33
CA ILE A 201 20.41 1.14 -3.19
C ILE A 201 18.91 1.16 -3.42
N GLY A 202 18.25 2.25 -3.08
CA GLY A 202 16.81 2.36 -3.22
C GLY A 202 16.34 3.80 -3.30
N THR A 203 15.06 3.98 -3.58
CA THR A 203 14.42 5.29 -3.65
C THR A 203 13.45 5.45 -2.48
N PRO A 204 13.72 6.40 -1.55
CA PRO A 204 12.80 6.67 -0.47
C PRO A 204 11.49 7.27 -0.98
N THR A 205 10.36 6.80 -0.44
CA THR A 205 9.03 7.29 -0.76
C THR A 205 8.49 8.14 0.38
N TYR A 206 8.34 9.45 0.15
CA TYR A 206 7.70 10.34 1.12
C TYR A 206 6.18 10.27 1.01
N THR A 207 5.50 9.92 2.11
CA THR A 207 4.06 9.64 2.11
C THR A 207 3.18 10.79 1.62
N ARG A 208 3.57 12.05 1.86
CA ARG A 208 2.86 13.23 1.34
C ARG A 208 3.01 13.46 -0.17
N PHE A 209 4.08 12.95 -0.78
CA PHE A 209 4.25 13.00 -2.23
C PHE A 209 3.71 11.74 -2.92
N CYS A 210 3.53 10.64 -2.17
CA CYS A 210 2.88 9.45 -2.71
C CYS A 210 1.43 9.72 -3.15
N PRO A 211 0.59 10.46 -2.40
CA PRO A 211 -0.69 10.95 -2.93
C PRO A 211 -0.54 11.88 -4.13
N ALA A 212 0.50 12.72 -4.19
CA ALA A 212 0.77 13.56 -5.37
C ALA A 212 1.37 12.76 -6.54
N GLY A 213 2.13 11.70 -6.28
CA GLY A 213 2.63 10.73 -7.25
C GLY A 213 1.62 9.60 -7.54
N ALA A 214 0.79 9.21 -6.58
CA ALA A 214 -0.44 8.44 -6.74
C ALA A 214 -1.60 9.33 -7.24
N ALA A 215 -1.47 10.65 -7.22
CA ALA A 215 -2.37 11.55 -7.93
C ALA A 215 -2.17 11.51 -9.44
N ALA A 216 -1.05 11.02 -9.95
CA ALA A 216 -0.98 10.64 -11.37
C ALA A 216 -1.84 9.40 -11.67
N PRO A 217 -1.86 8.29 -10.88
CA PRO A 217 -2.90 7.26 -10.97
C PRO A 217 -4.28 7.75 -10.52
N LEU A 218 -4.38 8.61 -9.49
CA LEU A 218 -5.66 9.21 -9.10
C LEU A 218 -6.14 10.22 -10.15
N ALA A 219 -5.25 10.99 -10.79
CA ALA A 219 -5.58 11.82 -11.94
C ALA A 219 -5.91 10.96 -13.17
N ALA A 220 -5.24 9.83 -13.36
CA ALA A 220 -5.60 8.83 -14.36
C ALA A 220 -6.94 8.14 -14.03
N LEU A 221 -7.25 7.94 -12.74
CA LEU A 221 -8.59 7.52 -12.28
C LEU A 221 -9.69 8.55 -12.66
N TRP A 222 -9.29 9.78 -12.99
CA TRP A 222 -10.20 10.92 -13.21
C TRP A 222 -10.33 11.36 -14.63
N TYR A 223 -9.37 11.04 -15.49
CA TYR A 223 -9.51 11.27 -16.91
C TYR A 223 -10.20 10.05 -17.53
N PRO A 224 -11.49 10.16 -17.92
CA PRO A 224 -12.17 9.08 -18.65
C PRO A 224 -11.35 8.59 -19.85
N ALA A 225 -10.68 9.49 -20.57
CA ALA A 225 -9.76 9.17 -21.68
C ALA A 225 -8.62 8.22 -21.27
N TYR A 226 -8.16 8.24 -20.01
CA TYR A 226 -7.12 7.31 -19.54
C TYR A 226 -7.63 5.88 -19.37
N TRP A 227 -8.95 5.69 -19.20
CA TRP A 227 -9.56 4.37 -19.08
C TRP A 227 -10.02 3.83 -20.44
N GLU A 228 -10.27 4.72 -21.41
CA GLU A 228 -10.61 4.36 -22.79
C GLU A 228 -9.36 3.87 -23.54
N ASP A 229 -8.17 4.41 -23.22
CA ASP A 229 -6.88 3.98 -23.79
C ASP A 229 -6.30 2.71 -23.14
N ILE A 230 -6.89 2.22 -22.04
CA ILE A 230 -6.40 1.06 -21.26
C ILE A 230 -6.68 -0.29 -21.94
N GLU A 231 -7.58 -0.38 -22.91
CA GLU A 231 -7.82 -1.61 -23.65
C GLU A 231 -6.57 -2.10 -24.43
N GLU A 232 -5.55 -1.25 -24.64
CA GLU A 232 -4.31 -1.61 -25.33
C GLU A 232 -3.06 -1.67 -24.42
N THR A 233 -3.16 -1.33 -23.13
CA THR A 233 -1.98 -1.28 -22.23
C THR A 233 -2.10 -2.30 -21.11
N PRO A 234 -1.18 -3.27 -20.97
CA PRO A 234 -1.23 -4.25 -19.88
C PRO A 234 -1.02 -3.57 -18.53
N ALA A 235 -1.74 -4.08 -17.53
CA ALA A 235 -1.67 -3.82 -16.10
C ALA A 235 -0.76 -2.64 -15.66
N HIS A 236 -1.37 -1.54 -15.21
CA HIS A 236 -0.64 -0.34 -14.81
C HIS A 236 0.08 -0.55 -13.48
N ILE A 237 1.32 -1.04 -13.55
CA ILE A 237 2.25 -1.11 -12.43
C ILE A 237 3.06 0.19 -12.47
N LEU A 238 2.86 1.04 -11.46
CA LEU A 238 3.69 2.22 -11.27
C LEU A 238 4.81 1.88 -10.30
N LEU A 239 6.03 1.93 -10.79
CA LEU A 239 7.22 1.98 -9.97
C LEU A 239 7.57 3.46 -9.73
N ASP A 240 7.93 3.81 -8.51
CA ASP A 240 8.72 5.02 -8.31
C ASP A 240 10.02 4.84 -9.12
N ARG A 241 10.31 5.79 -10.01
CA ARG A 241 11.22 5.64 -11.16
C ARG A 241 12.71 5.38 -10.85
N LYS A 242 13.07 5.08 -9.60
CA LYS A 242 14.44 4.72 -9.24
C LYS A 242 14.41 3.53 -8.30
N SER A 243 14.55 2.36 -8.85
CA SER A 243 14.41 1.13 -8.14
C SER A 243 15.63 0.72 -7.35
N THR A 244 15.34 -0.15 -6.49
CA THR A 244 16.05 -0.72 -5.39
C THR A 244 16.94 -1.88 -5.81
N ARG A 245 18.18 -1.89 -5.37
CA ARG A 245 18.93 -3.11 -5.12
C ARG A 245 18.73 -3.48 -3.66
N LEU A 246 18.18 -4.64 -3.42
CA LEU A 246 18.25 -5.29 -2.12
C LEU A 246 19.39 -6.33 -2.21
N ASN A 247 20.50 -6.09 -1.55
CA ASN A 247 21.44 -7.16 -1.29
C ASN A 247 20.95 -7.92 -0.06
N SER A 248 20.45 -9.12 -0.29
CA SER A 248 20.20 -10.09 0.78
C SER A 248 21.50 -10.64 1.28
N SER A 249 22.06 -10.05 2.31
CA SER A 249 23.05 -10.70 3.15
C SER A 249 22.54 -10.70 4.59
N HIS A 250 21.79 -11.74 4.86
CA HIS A 250 21.82 -12.50 6.14
C HIS A 250 21.05 -13.78 5.97
#